data_e56ace56f5bccf3196f6f06c89614120
#
_entry.id   e56ace56f5bccf3196f6f06c89614120
#
_cell.length_a   1.000
_cell.length_b   1.000
_cell.length_c   1.000
_cell.angle_alpha   90.00
_cell.angle_beta   90.00
_cell.angle_gamma   90.00
#
_symmetry.space_group_name_H-M   'P 1'
#
loop_
_entity.id
_entity.type
_entity.pdbx_description
1 polymer ?
#
loop_
_entity_poly.entity_id
_entity_poly.type
_entity_poly.pdbx_seq_one_letter_code
_entity_poly.pdbx_strand_id
1 'polypeptide(L)'
;MSYDFDLFVIGAGSGGVRAARFAAGFGARVAVAESRYLGGTCVNVGCVPKKLLVYGAHFAEDFEQASGFGWSLGEANFDWATLIGNKNREIERLNGIYRNLLVNSGVSLFEGHARIVDAHTVEVNGQRHSTERILIATGGWPQIPDIPGREHAISSNEAFFLEQLPKRVLVVGGGYIAVEFASIFHGLGAQTSLLYRGDLFLRGFDGAVREHLREELSKKGMDLQFNADIASLARQADGSLAATLKDGRVLEADCVFYATGRRPMLDNLGLENVEVKLDTRGYIEVDELFQTATPSVLAIGDVIGRVQLTPVALAEGMAVARRLFKPEEYRPLDYRMIPTAVFSLPNIGTVGLSEEQAVEEGYQVKVFESRFRPMKLTLTENPERTLMKQVVDADSDRVLGCHMVGPEAGEIIQGLAVALKAGATKQIFDETIGVHPSAAEEFVTLRTPVKR
;
A
#
# COMPACT_ATOMS: atom_id res chain seq x y z
N MET A 1 32.50 26.35 -4.18
CA MET A 1 33.11 25.18 -3.50
C MET A 1 32.71 23.94 -4.25
N SER A 2 33.62 22.99 -4.41
CA SER A 2 33.28 21.69 -5.05
C SER A 2 32.82 20.75 -3.96
N TYR A 3 31.56 20.29 -4.02
CA TYR A 3 31.05 19.25 -3.13
C TYR A 3 31.52 17.85 -3.60
N ASP A 4 31.53 16.86 -2.68
CA ASP A 4 31.80 15.46 -3.03
C ASP A 4 30.68 14.90 -3.94
N PHE A 5 29.44 15.27 -3.65
CA PHE A 5 28.25 14.85 -4.37
C PHE A 5 27.35 16.03 -4.77
N ASP A 6 26.64 15.88 -5.87
CA ASP A 6 25.62 16.83 -6.29
C ASP A 6 24.27 16.51 -5.61
N LEU A 7 24.05 15.21 -5.26
CA LEU A 7 22.90 14.74 -4.52
C LEU A 7 23.29 13.62 -3.55
N PHE A 8 22.91 13.76 -2.27
CA PHE A 8 23.02 12.71 -1.26
C PHE A 8 21.62 12.28 -0.84
N VAL A 9 21.26 11.02 -1.09
CA VAL A 9 19.95 10.45 -0.77
C VAL A 9 20.03 9.64 0.52
N ILE A 10 19.15 9.93 1.48
CA ILE A 10 19.02 9.20 2.74
C ILE A 10 17.81 8.27 2.62
N GLY A 11 18.08 6.98 2.47
CA GLY A 11 17.10 5.91 2.27
C GLY A 11 17.09 5.36 0.86
N ALA A 12 17.28 4.03 0.71
CA ALA A 12 17.22 3.29 -0.55
C ALA A 12 15.87 2.55 -0.72
N GLY A 13 14.79 3.19 -0.31
CA GLY A 13 13.43 2.77 -0.64
C GLY A 13 13.05 3.14 -2.07
N SER A 14 11.77 2.94 -2.44
CA SER A 14 11.27 3.15 -3.82
C SER A 14 11.60 4.54 -4.37
N GLY A 15 11.32 5.60 -3.63
CA GLY A 15 11.58 6.98 -4.04
C GLY A 15 13.07 7.28 -4.13
N GLY A 16 13.85 6.89 -3.09
CA GLY A 16 15.29 7.17 -3.04
C GLY A 16 16.07 6.47 -4.15
N VAL A 17 15.82 5.18 -4.39
CA VAL A 17 16.44 4.45 -5.51
C VAL A 17 16.09 5.05 -6.87
N ARG A 18 14.83 5.46 -7.06
CA ARG A 18 14.39 6.09 -8.30
C ARG A 18 15.10 7.42 -8.50
N ALA A 19 15.11 8.30 -7.50
CA ALA A 19 15.75 9.60 -7.56
C ALA A 19 17.26 9.47 -7.83
N ALA A 20 17.94 8.61 -7.08
CA ALA A 20 19.38 8.41 -7.19
C ALA A 20 19.80 7.91 -8.59
N ARG A 21 19.15 6.86 -9.10
CA ARG A 21 19.48 6.27 -10.40
C ARG A 21 19.27 7.26 -11.54
N PHE A 22 18.16 7.97 -11.54
CA PHE A 22 17.88 8.91 -12.62
C PHE A 22 18.74 10.17 -12.54
N ALA A 23 19.01 10.68 -11.33
CA ALA A 23 19.97 11.78 -11.15
C ALA A 23 21.36 11.39 -11.68
N ALA A 24 21.87 10.20 -11.33
CA ALA A 24 23.14 9.69 -11.85
C ALA A 24 23.10 9.50 -13.38
N GLY A 25 22.00 8.98 -13.92
CA GLY A 25 21.78 8.86 -15.37
C GLY A 25 21.74 10.20 -16.10
N PHE A 26 21.43 11.30 -15.42
CA PHE A 26 21.50 12.66 -15.94
C PHE A 26 22.89 13.31 -15.73
N GLY A 27 23.87 12.56 -15.23
CA GLY A 27 25.26 12.99 -15.07
C GLY A 27 25.62 13.54 -13.69
N ALA A 28 24.73 13.48 -12.71
CA ALA A 28 25.03 13.91 -11.35
C ALA A 28 25.91 12.89 -10.59
N ARG A 29 26.78 13.40 -9.70
CA ARG A 29 27.49 12.58 -8.71
C ARG A 29 26.54 12.32 -7.54
N VAL A 30 26.11 11.06 -7.38
CA VAL A 30 25.05 10.69 -6.42
C VAL A 30 25.58 9.70 -5.40
N ALA A 31 25.23 9.95 -4.14
CA ALA A 31 25.36 9.01 -3.03
C ALA A 31 23.98 8.57 -2.51
N VAL A 32 23.90 7.34 -2.02
CA VAL A 32 22.75 6.80 -1.28
C VAL A 32 23.24 6.15 -0.01
N ALA A 33 22.61 6.45 1.12
CA ALA A 33 22.81 5.73 2.38
C ALA A 33 21.56 4.92 2.73
N GLU A 34 21.74 3.63 3.14
CA GLU A 34 20.67 2.75 3.58
C GLU A 34 21.09 1.98 4.81
N SER A 35 20.25 1.99 5.85
CA SER A 35 20.55 1.36 7.15
C SER A 35 19.91 0.01 7.37
N ARG A 36 18.95 -0.41 6.51
CA ARG A 36 18.20 -1.66 6.70
C ARG A 36 18.18 -2.54 5.46
N TYR A 37 17.39 -2.14 4.45
CA TYR A 37 17.07 -2.97 3.30
C TYR A 37 17.10 -2.18 2.00
N LEU A 38 17.89 -2.61 1.05
CA LEU A 38 17.81 -2.10 -0.32
C LEU A 38 16.43 -2.42 -0.93
N GLY A 39 15.81 -1.43 -1.55
CA GLY A 39 14.42 -1.51 -2.02
C GLY A 39 13.37 -1.11 -0.97
N GLY A 40 13.79 -0.87 0.29
CA GLY A 40 12.97 -0.35 1.39
C GLY A 40 11.80 -1.24 1.77
N THR A 41 10.77 -0.61 2.36
CA THR A 41 9.56 -1.29 2.85
C THR A 41 8.87 -2.12 1.75
N CYS A 42 8.69 -1.57 0.57
CA CYS A 42 7.94 -2.22 -0.53
C CYS A 42 8.50 -3.59 -0.88
N VAL A 43 9.82 -3.70 -1.03
CA VAL A 43 10.49 -4.96 -1.41
C VAL A 43 10.56 -5.94 -0.25
N ASN A 44 10.84 -5.47 0.97
CA ASN A 44 11.25 -6.33 2.06
C ASN A 44 10.13 -6.69 3.04
N VAL A 45 9.30 -5.72 3.43
CA VAL A 45 8.26 -5.84 4.46
C VAL A 45 6.98 -5.10 4.04
N GLY A 46 6.63 -5.18 2.76
CA GLY A 46 5.47 -4.47 2.18
C GLY A 46 4.90 -5.16 0.96
N CYS A 47 4.83 -4.43 -0.15
CA CYS A 47 4.08 -4.81 -1.36
C CYS A 47 4.45 -6.20 -1.91
N VAL A 48 5.75 -6.47 -2.08
CA VAL A 48 6.21 -7.72 -2.72
C VAL A 48 5.90 -8.92 -1.84
N PRO A 49 6.43 -9.03 -0.60
CA PRO A 49 6.15 -10.19 0.23
C PRO A 49 4.66 -10.33 0.53
N LYS A 50 3.92 -9.23 0.72
CA LYS A 50 2.48 -9.27 0.93
C LYS A 50 1.75 -9.90 -0.27
N LYS A 51 2.08 -9.50 -1.51
CA LYS A 51 1.43 -10.05 -2.71
C LYS A 51 1.73 -11.55 -2.88
N LEU A 52 2.95 -12.00 -2.52
CA LEU A 52 3.28 -13.43 -2.51
C LEU A 52 2.43 -14.21 -1.48
N LEU A 53 2.18 -13.64 -0.30
CA LEU A 53 1.29 -14.26 0.70
C LEU A 53 -0.16 -14.28 0.22
N VAL A 54 -0.64 -13.22 -0.44
CA VAL A 54 -1.99 -13.16 -1.05
C VAL A 54 -2.17 -14.27 -2.08
N TYR A 55 -1.17 -14.49 -2.95
CA TYR A 55 -1.23 -15.60 -3.90
C TYR A 55 -1.29 -16.96 -3.20
N GLY A 56 -0.51 -17.15 -2.12
CA GLY A 56 -0.59 -18.35 -1.30
C GLY A 56 -2.01 -18.58 -0.73
N ALA A 57 -2.64 -17.52 -0.22
CA ALA A 57 -4.00 -17.58 0.31
C ALA A 57 -5.04 -17.86 -0.79
N HIS A 58 -4.84 -17.32 -1.98
CA HIS A 58 -5.77 -17.53 -3.11
C HIS A 58 -5.77 -18.99 -3.60
N PHE A 59 -4.65 -19.72 -3.52
CA PHE A 59 -4.63 -21.13 -3.90
C PHE A 59 -5.62 -21.98 -3.09
N ALA A 60 -5.88 -21.65 -1.83
CA ALA A 60 -6.87 -22.37 -1.03
C ALA A 60 -8.28 -22.28 -1.66
N GLU A 61 -8.67 -21.07 -2.09
CA GLU A 61 -9.94 -20.84 -2.79
C GLU A 61 -9.99 -21.56 -4.14
N ASP A 62 -8.90 -21.57 -4.89
CA ASP A 62 -8.82 -22.28 -6.18
C ASP A 62 -8.98 -23.80 -5.99
N PHE A 63 -8.41 -24.37 -4.94
CA PHE A 63 -8.57 -25.79 -4.62
C PHE A 63 -10.00 -26.15 -4.25
N GLU A 64 -10.68 -25.32 -3.46
CA GLU A 64 -12.10 -25.51 -3.13
C GLU A 64 -12.99 -25.46 -4.37
N GLN A 65 -12.68 -24.59 -5.33
CA GLN A 65 -13.43 -24.38 -6.56
C GLN A 65 -13.17 -25.45 -7.64
N ALA A 66 -12.04 -26.15 -7.55
CA ALA A 66 -11.54 -27.05 -8.59
C ALA A 66 -12.53 -28.18 -8.93
N SER A 67 -13.31 -28.68 -7.96
CA SER A 67 -14.29 -29.73 -8.15
C SER A 67 -15.40 -29.36 -9.12
N GLY A 68 -15.84 -28.09 -9.16
CA GLY A 68 -16.81 -27.58 -10.12
C GLY A 68 -16.33 -27.65 -11.58
N PHE A 69 -15.02 -27.72 -11.79
CA PHE A 69 -14.37 -27.88 -13.09
C PHE A 69 -13.91 -29.32 -13.38
N GLY A 70 -14.36 -30.27 -12.57
CA GLY A 70 -14.06 -31.70 -12.78
C GLY A 70 -12.72 -32.17 -12.23
N TRP A 71 -12.01 -31.33 -11.45
CA TRP A 71 -10.77 -31.74 -10.78
C TRP A 71 -11.08 -32.43 -9.45
N SER A 72 -10.52 -33.60 -9.24
CA SER A 72 -10.55 -34.30 -7.95
C SER A 72 -9.21 -34.11 -7.26
N LEU A 73 -9.18 -33.23 -6.27
CA LEU A 73 -8.02 -33.01 -5.44
C LEU A 73 -8.09 -33.92 -4.19
N GLY A 74 -6.96 -34.46 -3.77
CA GLY A 74 -6.83 -35.04 -2.43
C GLY A 74 -6.84 -33.97 -1.34
N GLU A 75 -6.54 -34.36 -0.11
CA GLU A 75 -6.40 -33.40 0.99
C GLU A 75 -5.29 -32.38 0.70
N ALA A 76 -5.66 -31.10 0.61
CA ALA A 76 -4.71 -30.03 0.41
C ALA A 76 -4.05 -29.67 1.75
N ASN A 77 -2.74 -29.77 1.84
CA ASN A 77 -1.97 -29.41 3.02
C ASN A 77 -1.14 -28.17 2.74
N PHE A 78 -1.26 -27.17 3.60
CA PHE A 78 -0.48 -25.94 3.52
C PHE A 78 0.70 -25.97 4.48
N ASP A 79 1.92 -25.68 3.98
CA ASP A 79 3.12 -25.52 4.77
C ASP A 79 3.62 -24.08 4.75
N TRP A 80 3.42 -23.39 5.87
CA TRP A 80 3.85 -22.01 6.09
C TRP A 80 5.36 -21.83 5.93
N ALA A 81 6.17 -22.78 6.45
CA ALA A 81 7.62 -22.68 6.40
C ALA A 81 8.14 -22.68 4.96
N THR A 82 7.55 -23.49 4.08
CA THR A 82 7.84 -23.51 2.65
C THR A 82 7.51 -22.16 1.99
N LEU A 83 6.34 -21.59 2.26
CA LEU A 83 5.94 -20.29 1.67
C LEU A 83 6.89 -19.17 2.13
N ILE A 84 7.18 -19.10 3.43
CA ILE A 84 8.08 -18.07 3.99
C ILE A 84 9.51 -18.26 3.47
N GLY A 85 10.00 -19.50 3.41
CA GLY A 85 11.34 -19.80 2.86
C GLY A 85 11.47 -19.38 1.40
N ASN A 86 10.45 -19.66 0.57
CA ASN A 86 10.44 -19.27 -0.84
C ASN A 86 10.38 -17.74 -0.98
N LYS A 87 9.49 -17.08 -0.22
CA LYS A 87 9.38 -15.63 -0.15
C LYS A 87 10.72 -15.00 0.25
N ASN A 88 11.40 -15.50 1.29
CA ASN A 88 12.67 -14.94 1.75
C ASN A 88 13.75 -15.02 0.66
N ARG A 89 13.87 -16.16 -0.06
CA ARG A 89 14.82 -16.29 -1.19
C ARG A 89 14.54 -15.28 -2.31
N GLU A 90 13.27 -15.05 -2.62
CA GLU A 90 12.89 -14.07 -3.63
C GLU A 90 13.24 -12.64 -3.19
N ILE A 91 13.01 -12.28 -1.92
CA ILE A 91 13.36 -10.96 -1.39
C ILE A 91 14.89 -10.76 -1.41
N GLU A 92 15.67 -11.76 -1.03
CA GLU A 92 17.14 -11.71 -1.10
C GLU A 92 17.63 -11.49 -2.55
N ARG A 93 17.06 -12.23 -3.51
CA ARG A 93 17.34 -12.03 -4.94
C ARG A 93 17.05 -10.61 -5.39
N LEU A 94 15.91 -10.03 -4.95
CA LEU A 94 15.55 -8.65 -5.26
C LEU A 94 16.50 -7.64 -4.63
N ASN A 95 16.94 -7.84 -3.40
CA ASN A 95 17.94 -6.97 -2.76
C ASN A 95 19.24 -6.91 -3.59
N GLY A 96 19.70 -8.05 -4.13
CA GLY A 96 20.82 -8.11 -5.06
C GLY A 96 20.59 -7.30 -6.34
N ILE A 97 19.37 -7.36 -6.90
CA ILE A 97 18.99 -6.55 -8.06
C ILE A 97 19.03 -5.06 -7.72
N TYR A 98 18.46 -4.63 -6.59
CA TYR A 98 18.47 -3.23 -6.18
C TYR A 98 19.88 -2.68 -5.96
N ARG A 99 20.79 -3.50 -5.37
CA ARG A 99 22.21 -3.17 -5.28
C ARG A 99 22.82 -2.93 -6.66
N ASN A 100 22.64 -3.87 -7.57
CA ASN A 100 23.16 -3.77 -8.92
C ASN A 100 22.59 -2.58 -9.70
N LEU A 101 21.31 -2.26 -9.51
CA LEU A 101 20.67 -1.10 -10.12
C LEU A 101 21.33 0.22 -9.68
N LEU A 102 21.71 0.36 -8.41
CA LEU A 102 22.40 1.54 -7.91
C LEU A 102 23.86 1.59 -8.41
N VAL A 103 24.61 0.52 -8.18
CA VAL A 103 26.05 0.46 -8.53
C VAL A 103 26.26 0.62 -10.04
N ASN A 104 25.48 -0.07 -10.87
CA ASN A 104 25.60 0.02 -12.35
C ASN A 104 25.17 1.39 -12.89
N SER A 105 24.43 2.17 -12.11
CA SER A 105 24.11 3.58 -12.45
C SER A 105 25.19 4.57 -12.00
N GLY A 106 26.29 4.10 -11.40
CA GLY A 106 27.37 4.96 -10.90
C GLY A 106 27.06 5.63 -9.55
N VAL A 107 26.05 5.14 -8.81
CA VAL A 107 25.70 5.67 -7.50
C VAL A 107 26.65 5.11 -6.44
N SER A 108 27.21 5.98 -5.59
CA SER A 108 27.99 5.59 -4.40
C SER A 108 27.06 5.12 -3.30
N LEU A 109 27.10 3.83 -2.97
CA LEU A 109 26.24 3.21 -1.96
C LEU A 109 26.95 3.09 -0.63
N PHE A 110 26.37 3.68 0.42
CA PHE A 110 26.82 3.59 1.81
C PHE A 110 25.83 2.75 2.64
N GLU A 111 26.30 1.67 3.22
CA GLU A 111 25.51 0.85 4.13
C GLU A 111 25.70 1.36 5.56
N GLY A 112 24.67 2.01 6.10
CA GLY A 112 24.70 2.59 7.42
C GLY A 112 23.64 3.66 7.63
N HIS A 113 23.47 4.05 8.88
CA HIS A 113 22.58 5.15 9.25
C HIS A 113 23.21 6.48 8.87
N ALA A 114 22.46 7.28 8.11
CA ALA A 114 22.90 8.64 7.72
C ALA A 114 22.28 9.69 8.65
N ARG A 115 23.07 10.68 9.01
CA ARG A 115 22.66 11.84 9.81
C ARG A 115 23.04 13.13 9.10
N ILE A 116 22.11 14.07 9.04
CA ILE A 116 22.36 15.43 8.56
C ILE A 116 23.15 16.19 9.62
N VAL A 117 24.31 16.70 9.25
CA VAL A 117 25.19 17.50 10.13
C VAL A 117 24.91 18.98 9.95
N ASP A 118 24.70 19.42 8.72
CA ASP A 118 24.30 20.76 8.33
C ASP A 118 23.60 20.73 6.94
N ALA A 119 23.29 21.90 6.39
CA ALA A 119 22.59 22.04 5.12
C ALA A 119 23.27 21.38 3.89
N HIS A 120 24.54 21.01 4.01
CA HIS A 120 25.37 20.48 2.92
C HIS A 120 26.28 19.32 3.36
N THR A 121 26.11 18.79 4.57
CA THR A 121 26.96 17.73 5.11
C THR A 121 26.12 16.60 5.68
N VAL A 122 26.36 15.37 5.20
CA VAL A 122 25.77 14.13 5.71
C VAL A 122 26.87 13.26 6.30
N GLU A 123 26.63 12.71 7.49
CA GLU A 123 27.53 11.77 8.14
C GLU A 123 26.97 10.35 8.05
N VAL A 124 27.79 9.39 7.61
CA VAL A 124 27.48 7.95 7.59
C VAL A 124 28.69 7.21 8.16
N ASN A 125 28.46 6.32 9.13
CA ASN A 125 29.51 5.51 9.76
C ASN A 125 30.70 6.35 10.28
N GLY A 126 30.44 7.56 10.81
CA GLY A 126 31.45 8.48 11.33
C GLY A 126 32.23 9.25 10.26
N GLN A 127 31.92 9.06 8.98
CA GLN A 127 32.53 9.82 7.87
C GLN A 127 31.56 10.90 7.36
N ARG A 128 32.07 12.11 7.17
CA ARG A 128 31.32 13.25 6.65
C ARG A 128 31.52 13.40 5.15
N HIS A 129 30.42 13.61 4.44
CA HIS A 129 30.37 13.81 3.01
C HIS A 129 29.68 15.13 2.69
N SER A 130 30.32 15.95 1.87
CA SER A 130 29.73 17.21 1.41
C SER A 130 28.85 16.99 0.19
N THR A 131 27.69 17.68 0.15
CA THR A 131 26.73 17.54 -0.96
C THR A 131 26.03 18.86 -1.26
N GLU A 132 25.74 19.09 -2.54
CA GLU A 132 24.96 20.26 -2.95
C GLU A 132 23.50 20.16 -2.49
N ARG A 133 22.90 18.96 -2.56
CA ARG A 133 21.53 18.69 -2.13
C ARG A 133 21.44 17.41 -1.30
N ILE A 134 20.55 17.43 -0.31
CA ILE A 134 20.19 16.28 0.51
C ILE A 134 18.75 15.92 0.18
N LEU A 135 18.48 14.63 -0.08
CA LEU A 135 17.13 14.10 -0.28
C LEU A 135 16.78 13.10 0.82
N ILE A 136 15.81 13.45 1.65
CA ILE A 136 15.27 12.57 2.69
C ILE A 136 14.19 11.67 2.05
N ALA A 137 14.44 10.36 2.02
CA ALA A 137 13.55 9.34 1.48
C ALA A 137 13.44 8.12 2.42
N THR A 138 13.39 8.39 3.72
CA THR A 138 13.45 7.39 4.80
C THR A 138 12.15 6.63 5.00
N GLY A 139 11.05 7.08 4.38
CA GLY A 139 9.77 6.39 4.39
C GLY A 139 9.03 6.46 5.73
N GLY A 140 8.24 5.42 6.02
CA GLY A 140 7.43 5.34 7.22
C GLY A 140 7.64 4.05 8.00
N TRP A 141 7.21 4.06 9.26
CA TRP A 141 7.31 2.96 10.21
C TRP A 141 5.94 2.58 10.78
N PRO A 142 5.61 1.28 10.95
CA PRO A 142 4.36 0.87 11.59
C PRO A 142 4.25 1.44 13.01
N GLN A 143 3.03 1.78 13.42
CA GLN A 143 2.76 2.29 14.75
C GLN A 143 1.83 1.35 15.52
N ILE A 144 2.28 0.87 16.68
CA ILE A 144 1.47 0.17 17.66
C ILE A 144 1.08 1.18 18.74
N PRO A 145 -0.20 1.32 19.11
CA PRO A 145 -0.64 2.23 20.15
C PRO A 145 0.05 1.95 21.49
N ASP A 146 0.14 2.98 22.32
CA ASP A 146 0.70 2.87 23.66
C ASP A 146 -0.36 2.36 24.64
N ILE A 147 -0.46 1.04 24.71
CA ILE A 147 -1.38 0.31 25.61
C ILE A 147 -0.59 -0.66 26.49
N PRO A 148 -1.07 -1.01 27.66
CA PRO A 148 -0.47 -2.06 28.51
C PRO A 148 -0.36 -3.38 27.73
N GLY A 149 0.83 -4.00 27.73
CA GLY A 149 1.11 -5.24 27.03
C GLY A 149 1.39 -5.12 25.53
N ARG A 150 1.58 -3.89 24.99
CA ARG A 150 1.90 -3.63 23.57
C ARG A 150 3.10 -4.42 23.05
N GLU A 151 4.02 -4.77 23.91
CA GLU A 151 5.22 -5.54 23.60
C GLU A 151 4.91 -6.99 23.13
N HIS A 152 3.69 -7.48 23.36
CA HIS A 152 3.22 -8.77 22.90
C HIS A 152 2.58 -8.72 21.51
N ALA A 153 2.32 -7.53 21.00
CA ALA A 153 1.77 -7.34 19.67
C ALA A 153 2.87 -7.28 18.59
N ILE A 154 2.50 -7.60 17.37
CA ILE A 154 3.35 -7.47 16.19
C ILE A 154 2.77 -6.45 15.22
N SER A 155 3.64 -5.96 14.33
CA SER A 155 3.28 -5.15 13.17
C SER A 155 3.52 -5.89 11.86
N SER A 156 3.34 -5.22 10.72
CA SER A 156 3.69 -5.78 9.42
C SER A 156 5.19 -6.11 9.28
N ASN A 157 6.07 -5.48 10.07
CA ASN A 157 7.50 -5.79 10.03
C ASN A 157 7.78 -7.22 10.51
N GLU A 158 7.13 -7.64 11.59
CA GLU A 158 7.32 -8.96 12.21
C GLU A 158 6.48 -10.04 11.50
N ALA A 159 5.29 -9.68 10.99
CA ALA A 159 4.37 -10.62 10.36
C ALA A 159 4.99 -11.38 9.17
N PHE A 160 5.89 -10.74 8.42
CA PHE A 160 6.58 -11.39 7.29
C PHE A 160 7.65 -12.40 7.70
N PHE A 161 7.97 -12.49 8.99
CA PHE A 161 9.02 -13.37 9.54
C PHE A 161 8.50 -14.32 10.62
N LEU A 162 7.17 -14.46 10.73
CA LEU A 162 6.58 -15.45 11.63
C LEU A 162 7.09 -16.86 11.27
N GLU A 163 7.57 -17.59 12.26
CA GLU A 163 8.09 -18.95 12.06
C GLU A 163 6.98 -19.96 11.77
N GLN A 164 5.79 -19.70 12.29
CA GLN A 164 4.60 -20.55 12.13
C GLN A 164 3.39 -19.69 11.83
N LEU A 165 2.43 -20.23 11.08
CA LEU A 165 1.12 -19.62 10.92
C LEU A 165 0.38 -19.70 12.27
N PRO A 166 0.01 -18.56 12.88
CA PRO A 166 -0.77 -18.57 14.12
C PRO A 166 -2.15 -19.18 13.88
N LYS A 167 -2.67 -19.96 14.85
CA LYS A 167 -4.00 -20.56 14.71
C LYS A 167 -5.10 -19.54 14.85
N ARG A 168 -4.96 -18.59 15.82
CA ARG A 168 -5.92 -17.51 16.10
C ARG A 168 -5.22 -16.16 15.98
N VAL A 169 -5.74 -15.30 15.12
CA VAL A 169 -5.14 -13.98 14.85
C VAL A 169 -6.17 -12.89 15.08
N LEU A 170 -5.82 -11.91 15.91
CA LEU A 170 -6.55 -10.65 16.00
C LEU A 170 -5.80 -9.61 15.14
N VAL A 171 -6.42 -9.17 14.06
CA VAL A 171 -5.91 -8.07 13.22
C VAL A 171 -6.59 -6.78 13.66
N VAL A 172 -5.79 -5.80 14.08
CA VAL A 172 -6.31 -4.54 14.63
C VAL A 172 -6.01 -3.39 13.66
N GLY A 173 -7.06 -2.80 13.12
CA GLY A 173 -6.97 -1.68 12.18
C GLY A 173 -8.08 -1.69 11.15
N GLY A 174 -8.27 -0.56 10.46
CA GLY A 174 -9.30 -0.43 9.42
C GLY A 174 -8.72 0.08 8.08
N GLY A 175 -7.40 0.14 7.94
CA GLY A 175 -6.72 0.49 6.69
C GLY A 175 -6.47 -0.72 5.80
N TYR A 176 -5.96 -0.47 4.59
CA TYR A 176 -5.70 -1.52 3.62
C TYR A 176 -4.75 -2.62 4.13
N ILE A 177 -3.74 -2.27 4.93
CA ILE A 177 -2.80 -3.26 5.52
C ILE A 177 -3.56 -4.24 6.43
N ALA A 178 -4.48 -3.75 7.27
CA ALA A 178 -5.28 -4.60 8.15
C ALA A 178 -6.16 -5.57 7.35
N VAL A 179 -6.87 -5.05 6.35
CA VAL A 179 -7.79 -5.84 5.52
C VAL A 179 -7.05 -6.89 4.69
N GLU A 180 -5.88 -6.54 4.13
CA GLU A 180 -5.04 -7.45 3.38
C GLU A 180 -4.48 -8.58 4.26
N PHE A 181 -3.92 -8.26 5.44
CA PHE A 181 -3.40 -9.29 6.34
C PHE A 181 -4.50 -10.15 6.96
N ALA A 182 -5.68 -9.57 7.25
CA ALA A 182 -6.82 -10.37 7.67
C ALA A 182 -7.22 -11.39 6.59
N SER A 183 -7.27 -10.97 5.32
CA SER A 183 -7.54 -11.87 4.19
C SER A 183 -6.44 -12.93 4.01
N ILE A 184 -5.16 -12.57 4.19
CA ILE A 184 -4.04 -13.51 4.10
C ILE A 184 -4.13 -14.58 5.18
N PHE A 185 -4.22 -14.17 6.46
CA PHE A 185 -4.28 -15.13 7.57
C PHE A 185 -5.50 -16.04 7.47
N HIS A 186 -6.66 -15.45 7.18
CA HIS A 186 -7.90 -16.20 7.01
C HIS A 186 -7.83 -17.19 5.85
N GLY A 187 -7.37 -16.75 4.67
CA GLY A 187 -7.25 -17.58 3.47
C GLY A 187 -6.20 -18.68 3.60
N LEU A 188 -5.20 -18.53 4.50
CA LEU A 188 -4.23 -19.58 4.82
C LEU A 188 -4.69 -20.51 5.95
N GLY A 189 -5.92 -20.35 6.46
CA GLY A 189 -6.54 -21.25 7.43
C GLY A 189 -6.45 -20.82 8.90
N ALA A 190 -5.97 -19.62 9.21
CA ALA A 190 -6.02 -19.09 10.56
C ALA A 190 -7.44 -18.61 10.92
N GLN A 191 -7.89 -18.89 12.14
CA GLN A 191 -9.08 -18.24 12.69
C GLN A 191 -8.77 -16.76 12.89
N THR A 192 -9.38 -15.90 12.07
CA THR A 192 -9.02 -14.48 11.99
C THR A 192 -10.18 -13.59 12.37
N SER A 193 -9.94 -12.69 13.33
CA SER A 193 -10.86 -11.60 13.68
C SER A 193 -10.24 -10.27 13.25
N LEU A 194 -10.99 -9.45 12.52
CA LEU A 194 -10.61 -8.09 12.15
C LEU A 194 -11.32 -7.08 13.04
N LEU A 195 -10.57 -6.41 13.91
CA LEU A 195 -11.06 -5.42 14.85
C LEU A 195 -10.81 -4.01 14.32
N TYR A 196 -11.85 -3.21 14.27
CA TYR A 196 -11.76 -1.81 13.92
C TYR A 196 -12.58 -0.92 14.85
N ARG A 197 -11.97 0.16 15.33
CA ARG A 197 -12.59 1.10 16.27
C ARG A 197 -13.70 1.97 15.65
N GLY A 198 -13.85 2.02 14.35
CA GLY A 198 -14.89 2.74 13.63
C GLY A 198 -15.97 1.79 13.10
N ASP A 199 -16.96 2.37 12.42
CA ASP A 199 -18.16 1.67 11.95
C ASP A 199 -17.88 0.72 10.78
N LEU A 200 -16.92 1.08 9.89
CA LEU A 200 -16.59 0.31 8.71
C LEU A 200 -15.16 0.62 8.25
N PHE A 201 -14.39 -0.40 7.89
CA PHE A 201 -12.99 -0.29 7.44
C PHE A 201 -12.85 0.50 6.13
N LEU A 202 -11.60 0.74 5.69
CA LEU A 202 -11.22 1.42 4.44
C LEU A 202 -11.82 2.82 4.32
N ARG A 203 -11.77 3.61 5.39
CA ARG A 203 -12.19 5.01 5.37
C ARG A 203 -11.48 5.76 4.23
N GLY A 204 -12.26 6.53 3.44
CA GLY A 204 -11.79 7.25 2.26
C GLY A 204 -11.97 6.50 0.95
N PHE A 205 -12.32 5.22 0.98
CA PHE A 205 -12.82 4.49 -0.19
C PHE A 205 -14.32 4.72 -0.37
N ASP A 206 -14.82 4.46 -1.57
CA ASP A 206 -16.24 4.56 -1.90
C ASP A 206 -17.10 3.67 -0.97
N GLY A 207 -18.22 4.20 -0.48
CA GLY A 207 -19.07 3.52 0.49
C GLY A 207 -19.60 2.16 0.00
N ALA A 208 -20.04 2.09 -1.28
CA ALA A 208 -20.53 0.83 -1.85
C ALA A 208 -19.42 -0.24 -1.92
N VAL A 209 -18.18 0.15 -2.21
CA VAL A 209 -17.01 -0.74 -2.22
C VAL A 209 -16.74 -1.30 -0.83
N ARG A 210 -16.76 -0.45 0.20
CA ARG A 210 -16.51 -0.83 1.59
C ARG A 210 -17.57 -1.81 2.11
N GLU A 211 -18.84 -1.50 1.87
CA GLU A 211 -19.96 -2.37 2.26
C GLU A 211 -19.93 -3.71 1.52
N HIS A 212 -19.68 -3.68 0.22
CA HIS A 212 -19.62 -4.91 -0.55
C HIS A 212 -18.48 -5.83 -0.06
N LEU A 213 -17.28 -5.27 0.20
CA LEU A 213 -16.19 -6.07 0.76
C LEU A 213 -16.55 -6.64 2.14
N ARG A 214 -17.22 -5.87 3.01
CA ARG A 214 -17.71 -6.35 4.32
C ARG A 214 -18.62 -7.57 4.15
N GLU A 215 -19.58 -7.48 3.20
CA GLU A 215 -20.48 -8.59 2.88
C GLU A 215 -19.72 -9.83 2.41
N GLU A 216 -18.76 -9.65 1.50
CA GLU A 216 -18.01 -10.78 0.93
C GLU A 216 -17.08 -11.44 1.97
N LEU A 217 -16.39 -10.66 2.81
CA LEU A 217 -15.57 -11.21 3.91
C LEU A 217 -16.42 -11.95 4.95
N SER A 218 -17.63 -11.42 5.26
CA SER A 218 -18.57 -12.09 6.17
C SER A 218 -19.08 -13.42 5.60
N LYS A 219 -19.37 -13.50 4.28
CA LYS A 219 -19.76 -14.77 3.62
C LYS A 219 -18.66 -15.83 3.68
N LYS A 220 -17.40 -15.41 3.70
CA LYS A 220 -16.24 -16.29 3.87
C LYS A 220 -16.01 -16.71 5.33
N GLY A 221 -16.84 -16.24 6.28
CA GLY A 221 -16.75 -16.60 7.68
C GLY A 221 -15.70 -15.82 8.50
N MET A 222 -15.17 -14.74 7.96
CA MET A 222 -14.27 -13.87 8.72
C MET A 222 -15.03 -13.14 9.82
N ASP A 223 -14.48 -13.16 11.05
CA ASP A 223 -15.05 -12.41 12.18
C ASP A 223 -14.70 -10.93 12.07
N LEU A 224 -15.70 -10.09 11.76
CA LEU A 224 -15.57 -8.64 11.60
C LEU A 224 -16.15 -7.92 12.81
N GLN A 225 -15.31 -7.28 13.62
CA GLN A 225 -15.71 -6.57 14.83
C GLN A 225 -15.48 -5.06 14.67
N PHE A 226 -16.55 -4.35 14.38
CA PHE A 226 -16.55 -2.88 14.32
C PHE A 226 -16.85 -2.27 15.68
N ASN A 227 -16.51 -0.98 15.85
CA ASN A 227 -16.60 -0.25 17.12
C ASN A 227 -15.87 -0.99 18.26
N ALA A 228 -14.82 -1.75 17.92
CA ALA A 228 -14.00 -2.55 18.80
C ALA A 228 -12.57 -2.01 18.85
N ASP A 229 -12.06 -1.81 20.06
CA ASP A 229 -10.69 -1.33 20.29
C ASP A 229 -10.09 -2.04 21.50
N ILE A 230 -8.80 -2.37 21.44
CA ILE A 230 -8.10 -3.08 22.51
C ILE A 230 -7.64 -2.06 23.56
N ALA A 231 -7.93 -2.35 24.82
CA ALA A 231 -7.48 -1.58 25.98
C ALA A 231 -6.14 -2.09 26.52
N SER A 232 -5.93 -3.41 26.53
CA SER A 232 -4.68 -4.03 27.02
C SER A 232 -4.49 -5.44 26.46
N LEU A 233 -3.23 -5.90 26.49
CA LEU A 233 -2.84 -7.28 26.14
C LEU A 233 -2.16 -7.92 27.36
N ALA A 234 -2.41 -9.20 27.57
CA ALA A 234 -1.73 -9.99 28.60
C ALA A 234 -1.37 -11.37 28.05
N ARG A 235 -0.13 -11.81 28.26
CA ARG A 235 0.30 -13.16 27.94
C ARG A 235 -0.20 -14.14 28.98
N GLN A 236 -0.83 -15.22 28.54
CA GLN A 236 -1.34 -16.28 29.40
C GLN A 236 -0.29 -17.35 29.68
N ALA A 237 -0.56 -18.22 30.66
CA ALA A 237 0.36 -19.29 31.06
C ALA A 237 0.64 -20.32 29.96
N ASP A 238 -0.29 -20.52 29.02
CA ASP A 238 -0.16 -21.38 27.84
C ASP A 238 0.55 -20.73 26.65
N GLY A 239 0.95 -19.45 26.81
CA GLY A 239 1.61 -18.66 25.77
C GLY A 239 0.65 -17.87 24.88
N SER A 240 -0.67 -18.10 24.95
CA SER A 240 -1.67 -17.31 24.24
C SER A 240 -1.75 -15.88 24.78
N LEU A 241 -2.47 -15.02 24.07
CA LEU A 241 -2.69 -13.62 24.43
C LEU A 241 -4.17 -13.41 24.77
N ALA A 242 -4.44 -12.77 25.89
CA ALA A 242 -5.75 -12.22 26.22
C ALA A 242 -5.79 -10.73 25.84
N ALA A 243 -6.62 -10.38 24.88
CA ALA A 243 -6.87 -9.01 24.47
C ALA A 243 -8.14 -8.50 25.15
N THR A 244 -8.00 -7.60 26.11
CA THR A 244 -9.13 -6.94 26.77
C THR A 244 -9.55 -5.75 25.92
N LEU A 245 -10.82 -5.73 25.49
CA LEU A 245 -11.39 -4.63 24.73
C LEU A 245 -11.84 -3.50 25.66
N LYS A 246 -12.01 -2.29 25.11
CA LYS A 246 -12.51 -1.13 25.87
C LYS A 246 -13.95 -1.29 26.38
N ASP A 247 -14.72 -2.18 25.77
CA ASP A 247 -16.09 -2.53 26.22
C ASP A 247 -16.13 -3.63 27.31
N GLY A 248 -14.96 -4.12 27.74
CA GLY A 248 -14.79 -5.13 28.78
C GLY A 248 -14.78 -6.59 28.29
N ARG A 249 -15.05 -6.85 27.02
CA ARG A 249 -14.88 -8.21 26.43
C ARG A 249 -13.41 -8.60 26.42
N VAL A 250 -13.16 -9.91 26.53
CA VAL A 250 -11.82 -10.47 26.40
C VAL A 250 -11.80 -11.44 25.21
N LEU A 251 -10.86 -11.25 24.31
CA LEU A 251 -10.63 -12.14 23.17
C LEU A 251 -9.29 -12.85 23.35
N GLU A 252 -9.28 -14.14 23.03
CA GLU A 252 -8.04 -14.94 23.03
C GLU A 252 -7.45 -15.02 21.63
N ALA A 253 -6.12 -14.92 21.54
CA ALA A 253 -5.39 -15.06 20.31
C ALA A 253 -4.00 -15.67 20.53
N ASP A 254 -3.42 -16.23 19.48
CA ASP A 254 -2.02 -16.64 19.46
C ASP A 254 -1.14 -15.52 18.91
N CYS A 255 -1.74 -14.60 18.16
CA CYS A 255 -1.08 -13.43 17.59
C CYS A 255 -2.02 -12.22 17.58
N VAL A 256 -1.52 -11.06 17.98
CA VAL A 256 -2.21 -9.77 17.82
C VAL A 256 -1.39 -8.90 16.88
N PHE A 257 -1.96 -8.65 15.71
CA PHE A 257 -1.31 -7.88 14.62
C PHE A 257 -1.91 -6.48 14.53
N TYR A 258 -1.08 -5.45 14.73
CA TYR A 258 -1.49 -4.05 14.62
C TYR A 258 -1.18 -3.47 13.25
N ALA A 259 -2.19 -2.90 12.61
CA ALA A 259 -2.12 -2.13 11.39
C ALA A 259 -2.91 -0.81 11.52
N THR A 260 -2.66 -0.07 12.60
CA THR A 260 -3.42 1.12 13.00
C THR A 260 -2.83 2.42 12.47
N GLY A 261 -1.80 2.35 11.64
CA GLY A 261 -1.18 3.49 10.99
C GLY A 261 0.33 3.38 10.91
N ARG A 262 0.91 4.39 10.24
CA ARG A 262 2.36 4.54 10.06
C ARG A 262 2.77 5.94 10.46
N ARG A 263 3.98 6.11 11.01
CA ARG A 263 4.60 7.41 11.28
C ARG A 263 5.77 7.62 10.33
N PRO A 264 6.16 8.85 10.03
CA PRO A 264 7.38 9.12 9.27
C PRO A 264 8.61 8.62 10.03
N MET A 265 9.59 8.09 9.30
CA MET A 265 10.82 7.57 9.89
C MET A 265 11.88 8.68 9.94
N LEU A 266 11.89 9.44 11.05
CA LEU A 266 12.73 10.62 11.27
C LEU A 266 13.78 10.42 12.38
N ASP A 267 13.80 9.24 13.02
CA ASP A 267 14.61 8.99 14.20
C ASP A 267 16.10 9.15 13.87
N ASN A 268 16.81 9.97 14.66
CA ASN A 268 18.25 10.22 14.57
C ASN A 268 18.75 10.79 13.22
N LEU A 269 17.88 11.42 12.42
CA LEU A 269 18.27 12.00 11.13
C LEU A 269 19.08 13.30 11.24
N GLY A 270 19.13 13.94 12.43
CA GLY A 270 19.80 15.23 12.61
C GLY A 270 19.00 16.40 12.07
N LEU A 271 17.65 16.32 12.07
CA LEU A 271 16.78 17.40 11.59
C LEU A 271 16.93 18.68 12.40
N GLU A 272 17.37 18.57 13.65
CA GLU A 272 17.69 19.69 14.53
C GLU A 272 18.84 20.58 14.04
N ASN A 273 19.64 20.09 13.09
CA ASN A 273 20.80 20.83 12.52
C ASN A 273 20.41 21.65 11.27
N VAL A 274 19.17 21.56 10.81
CA VAL A 274 18.63 22.21 9.61
C VAL A 274 17.21 22.70 9.88
N GLU A 275 16.74 23.68 9.11
CA GLU A 275 15.38 24.17 9.24
C GLU A 275 14.41 23.25 8.47
N VAL A 276 13.90 22.22 9.16
CA VAL A 276 12.87 21.31 8.65
C VAL A 276 11.64 21.42 9.57
N LYS A 277 10.50 21.81 8.98
CA LYS A 277 9.22 21.90 9.69
C LYS A 277 8.47 20.57 9.56
N LEU A 278 7.74 20.23 10.62
CA LEU A 278 6.84 19.06 10.63
C LEU A 278 5.40 19.54 10.74
N ASP A 279 4.51 18.86 10.01
CA ASP A 279 3.07 19.08 10.12
C ASP A 279 2.52 18.58 11.47
N THR A 280 1.24 18.82 11.74
CA THR A 280 0.59 18.41 13.01
C THR A 280 0.54 16.89 13.21
N ARG A 281 0.81 16.11 12.17
CA ARG A 281 0.89 14.64 12.20
C ARG A 281 2.33 14.14 12.27
N GLY A 282 3.33 15.05 12.29
CA GLY A 282 4.74 14.75 12.38
C GLY A 282 5.43 14.47 11.04
N TYR A 283 4.81 14.72 9.88
CA TYR A 283 5.41 14.56 8.56
C TYR A 283 6.22 15.80 8.17
N ILE A 284 7.26 15.63 7.36
CA ILE A 284 8.06 16.74 6.83
C ILE A 284 7.22 17.60 5.91
N GLU A 285 7.13 18.90 6.20
CA GLU A 285 6.52 19.87 5.31
C GLU A 285 7.47 20.20 4.15
N VAL A 286 6.93 20.10 2.93
CA VAL A 286 7.62 20.46 1.70
C VAL A 286 6.71 21.29 0.81
N ASP A 287 7.34 22.14 0.00
CA ASP A 287 6.64 22.89 -1.05
C ASP A 287 6.23 21.98 -2.25
N GLU A 288 5.72 22.59 -3.32
CA GLU A 288 5.35 21.88 -4.56
C GLU A 288 6.57 21.29 -5.28
N LEU A 289 7.74 21.74 -4.92
CA LEU A 289 9.01 21.34 -5.50
C LEU A 289 9.79 20.37 -4.60
N PHE A 290 9.14 19.82 -3.56
CA PHE A 290 9.71 18.91 -2.57
C PHE A 290 10.82 19.52 -1.70
N GLN A 291 10.94 20.85 -1.63
CA GLN A 291 11.91 21.52 -0.77
C GLN A 291 11.35 21.72 0.64
N THR A 292 12.17 21.52 1.63
CA THR A 292 11.90 21.93 3.03
C THR A 292 12.17 23.43 3.22
N ALA A 293 12.04 23.95 4.44
CA ALA A 293 12.44 25.32 4.75
C ALA A 293 13.95 25.57 4.52
N THR A 294 14.79 24.53 4.56
CA THR A 294 16.19 24.58 4.11
C THR A 294 16.28 24.25 2.62
N PRO A 295 16.60 25.19 1.71
CA PRO A 295 16.50 24.99 0.25
C PRO A 295 17.36 23.86 -0.34
N SER A 296 18.45 23.47 0.35
CA SER A 296 19.31 22.35 -0.06
C SER A 296 18.77 21.00 0.40
N VAL A 297 17.76 20.96 1.28
CA VAL A 297 17.17 19.74 1.84
C VAL A 297 15.79 19.51 1.25
N LEU A 298 15.62 18.36 0.60
CA LEU A 298 14.37 17.91 -0.01
C LEU A 298 13.85 16.68 0.72
N ALA A 299 12.55 16.38 0.58
CA ALA A 299 11.97 15.13 1.08
C ALA A 299 10.89 14.58 0.15
N ILE A 300 10.79 13.25 0.05
CA ILE A 300 9.82 12.54 -0.79
C ILE A 300 9.32 11.24 -0.13
N GLY A 301 8.22 10.71 -0.65
CA GLY A 301 7.63 9.43 -0.23
C GLY A 301 6.88 9.53 1.09
N ASP A 302 6.77 8.41 1.81
CA ASP A 302 5.93 8.34 3.01
C ASP A 302 6.30 9.40 4.07
N VAL A 303 7.53 9.86 4.08
CA VAL A 303 8.06 10.82 5.07
C VAL A 303 7.41 12.21 4.97
N ILE A 304 6.82 12.56 3.82
CA ILE A 304 6.08 13.82 3.62
C ILE A 304 4.56 13.68 3.80
N GLY A 305 4.06 12.47 4.03
CA GLY A 305 2.66 12.23 4.42
C GLY A 305 1.59 12.58 3.38
N ARG A 306 1.92 12.75 2.09
CA ARG A 306 0.97 13.00 1.01
C ARG A 306 0.21 11.70 0.68
N VAL A 307 0.63 10.92 -0.29
CA VAL A 307 0.03 9.64 -0.65
C VAL A 307 1.06 8.54 -0.49
N GLN A 308 0.89 7.67 0.52
CA GLN A 308 1.86 6.66 0.92
C GLN A 308 1.75 5.40 0.05
N LEU A 309 2.09 5.52 -1.23
CA LEU A 309 2.09 4.45 -2.22
C LEU A 309 3.43 4.39 -2.96
N THR A 310 3.92 3.19 -3.21
CA THR A 310 5.16 2.96 -3.98
C THR A 310 5.18 3.71 -5.32
N PRO A 311 4.14 3.66 -6.18
CA PRO A 311 4.15 4.39 -7.45
C PRO A 311 4.27 5.90 -7.29
N VAL A 312 3.68 6.45 -6.22
CA VAL A 312 3.77 7.89 -5.91
C VAL A 312 5.19 8.26 -5.51
N ALA A 313 5.82 7.51 -4.60
CA ALA A 313 7.22 7.75 -4.24
C ALA A 313 8.17 7.64 -5.44
N LEU A 314 7.91 6.69 -6.36
CA LEU A 314 8.65 6.58 -7.64
C LEU A 314 8.48 7.83 -8.51
N ALA A 315 7.26 8.33 -8.63
CA ALA A 315 6.95 9.54 -9.42
C ALA A 315 7.60 10.79 -8.80
N GLU A 316 7.53 10.94 -7.47
CA GLU A 316 8.19 12.02 -6.73
C GLU A 316 9.72 11.97 -6.89
N GLY A 317 10.33 10.78 -6.76
CA GLY A 317 11.77 10.60 -7.00
C GLY A 317 12.19 10.98 -8.42
N MET A 318 11.37 10.64 -9.42
CA MET A 318 11.62 11.06 -10.80
C MET A 318 11.45 12.57 -10.98
N ALA A 319 10.44 13.18 -10.36
CA ALA A 319 10.20 14.62 -10.43
C ALA A 319 11.37 15.40 -9.82
N VAL A 320 11.88 14.98 -8.66
CA VAL A 320 13.08 15.59 -8.05
C VAL A 320 14.30 15.45 -8.94
N ALA A 321 14.59 14.25 -9.47
CA ALA A 321 15.74 14.02 -10.34
C ALA A 321 15.69 14.89 -11.61
N ARG A 322 14.53 14.97 -12.27
CA ARG A 322 14.33 15.82 -13.45
C ARG A 322 14.48 17.29 -13.12
N ARG A 323 13.83 17.75 -12.07
CA ARG A 323 13.87 19.14 -11.67
C ARG A 323 15.31 19.63 -11.42
N LEU A 324 16.12 18.80 -10.75
CA LEU A 324 17.49 19.19 -10.37
C LEU A 324 18.50 19.07 -11.54
N PHE A 325 18.36 18.04 -12.38
CA PHE A 325 19.40 17.66 -13.32
C PHE A 325 18.94 17.62 -14.78
N LYS A 326 17.63 17.81 -15.04
CA LYS A 326 17.04 17.84 -16.39
C LYS A 326 15.75 18.67 -16.41
N PRO A 327 15.81 19.97 -16.03
CA PRO A 327 14.63 20.79 -15.75
C PRO A 327 13.69 20.95 -16.95
N GLU A 328 14.17 20.83 -18.18
CA GLU A 328 13.36 20.86 -19.41
C GLU A 328 12.37 19.68 -19.50
N GLU A 329 12.65 18.55 -18.84
CA GLU A 329 11.77 17.39 -18.76
C GLU A 329 10.89 17.37 -17.50
N TYR A 330 11.06 18.32 -16.58
CA TYR A 330 10.25 18.37 -15.37
C TYR A 330 8.78 18.64 -15.68
N ARG A 331 7.89 17.90 -15.03
CA ARG A 331 6.45 18.14 -15.04
C ARG A 331 5.93 17.96 -13.60
N PRO A 332 5.08 18.88 -13.12
CA PRO A 332 4.42 18.74 -11.82
C PRO A 332 3.63 17.43 -11.74
N LEU A 333 3.54 16.87 -10.54
CA LEU A 333 2.76 15.64 -10.31
C LEU A 333 1.29 15.98 -10.07
N ASP A 334 0.41 15.19 -10.68
CA ASP A 334 -1.02 15.22 -10.41
C ASP A 334 -1.39 14.04 -9.48
N TYR A 335 -1.84 14.36 -8.28
CA TYR A 335 -2.21 13.39 -7.25
C TYR A 335 -3.70 12.97 -7.30
N ARG A 336 -4.51 13.51 -8.22
CA ARG A 336 -5.95 13.30 -8.24
C ARG A 336 -6.39 11.96 -8.84
N MET A 337 -5.63 11.42 -9.79
CA MET A 337 -5.98 10.20 -10.54
C MET A 337 -4.97 9.08 -10.26
N ILE A 338 -4.81 8.73 -8.99
CA ILE A 338 -3.90 7.66 -8.58
C ILE A 338 -4.68 6.35 -8.46
N PRO A 339 -4.44 5.37 -9.35
CA PRO A 339 -5.06 4.06 -9.20
C PRO A 339 -4.52 3.37 -7.94
N THR A 340 -5.43 2.77 -7.20
CA THR A 340 -5.12 2.10 -5.94
C THR A 340 -5.77 0.72 -5.92
N ALA A 341 -5.04 -0.28 -5.41
CA ALA A 341 -5.59 -1.61 -5.16
C ALA A 341 -5.43 -1.99 -3.68
N VAL A 342 -6.43 -2.69 -3.14
CA VAL A 342 -6.34 -3.43 -1.88
C VAL A 342 -6.41 -4.91 -2.22
N PHE A 343 -5.36 -5.63 -1.86
CA PHE A 343 -5.24 -7.06 -2.18
C PHE A 343 -5.88 -7.92 -1.08
N SER A 344 -7.13 -7.59 -0.74
CA SER A 344 -8.04 -8.47 0.01
C SER A 344 -8.52 -9.63 -0.88
N LEU A 345 -9.29 -10.54 -0.31
CA LEU A 345 -9.95 -11.64 -1.01
C LEU A 345 -11.48 -11.55 -0.78
N PRO A 346 -12.23 -10.92 -1.74
CA PRO A 346 -11.85 -10.42 -3.08
C PRO A 346 -11.05 -9.11 -3.07
N ASN A 347 -10.34 -8.85 -4.18
CA ASN A 347 -9.54 -7.64 -4.34
C ASN A 347 -10.41 -6.38 -4.55
N ILE A 348 -9.88 -5.22 -4.15
CA ILE A 348 -10.42 -3.91 -4.53
C ILE A 348 -9.50 -3.25 -5.54
N GLY A 349 -10.08 -2.58 -6.53
CA GLY A 349 -9.41 -1.62 -7.39
C GLY A 349 -10.21 -0.32 -7.43
N THR A 350 -9.54 0.83 -7.39
CA THR A 350 -10.19 2.15 -7.44
C THR A 350 -9.31 3.17 -8.15
N VAL A 351 -9.93 4.10 -8.87
CA VAL A 351 -9.28 5.28 -9.44
C VAL A 351 -10.27 6.42 -9.52
N GLY A 352 -9.80 7.64 -9.24
CA GLY A 352 -10.62 8.85 -9.24
C GLY A 352 -11.42 9.02 -7.96
N LEU A 353 -12.50 9.82 -8.04
CA LEU A 353 -13.31 10.20 -6.90
C LEU A 353 -14.31 9.11 -6.52
N SER A 354 -14.50 8.87 -5.24
CA SER A 354 -15.67 8.16 -4.74
C SER A 354 -16.93 9.01 -4.98
N GLU A 355 -18.10 8.40 -4.87
CA GLU A 355 -19.34 9.14 -4.97
C GLU A 355 -19.44 10.24 -3.93
N GLU A 356 -19.09 9.95 -2.68
CA GLU A 356 -19.10 10.89 -1.58
C GLU A 356 -18.16 12.07 -1.84
N GLN A 357 -16.95 11.80 -2.32
CA GLN A 357 -15.99 12.85 -2.69
C GLN A 357 -16.48 13.72 -3.84
N ALA A 358 -17.06 13.10 -4.87
CA ALA A 358 -17.61 13.85 -6.00
C ALA A 358 -18.76 14.79 -5.58
N VAL A 359 -19.63 14.32 -4.70
CA VAL A 359 -20.70 15.16 -4.12
C VAL A 359 -20.11 16.27 -3.25
N GLU A 360 -19.12 15.98 -2.40
CA GLU A 360 -18.45 16.96 -1.54
C GLU A 360 -17.72 18.04 -2.36
N GLU A 361 -17.15 17.68 -3.51
CA GLU A 361 -16.54 18.61 -4.46
C GLU A 361 -17.57 19.40 -5.31
N GLY A 362 -18.87 19.12 -5.14
CA GLY A 362 -19.97 19.88 -5.76
C GLY A 362 -20.42 19.37 -7.13
N TYR A 363 -19.98 18.19 -7.56
CA TYR A 363 -20.44 17.59 -8.81
C TYR A 363 -21.91 17.13 -8.72
N GLN A 364 -22.63 17.23 -9.83
CA GLN A 364 -23.94 16.57 -10.00
C GLN A 364 -23.68 15.14 -10.47
N VAL A 365 -23.89 14.15 -9.59
CA VAL A 365 -23.42 12.78 -9.81
C VAL A 365 -24.50 11.89 -10.40
N LYS A 366 -24.16 11.15 -11.46
CA LYS A 366 -24.85 9.93 -11.89
C LYS A 366 -23.98 8.71 -11.55
N VAL A 367 -24.58 7.74 -10.90
CA VAL A 367 -23.89 6.51 -10.49
C VAL A 367 -24.37 5.33 -11.31
N PHE A 368 -23.46 4.56 -11.84
CA PHE A 368 -23.74 3.30 -12.53
C PHE A 368 -23.08 2.16 -11.74
N GLU A 369 -23.84 1.11 -11.43
CA GLU A 369 -23.38 0.01 -10.61
C GLU A 369 -23.91 -1.32 -11.15
N SER A 370 -23.05 -2.35 -11.13
CA SER A 370 -23.42 -3.74 -11.42
C SER A 370 -22.88 -4.65 -10.32
N ARG A 371 -23.70 -5.62 -9.91
CA ARG A 371 -23.31 -6.69 -9.00
C ARG A 371 -23.63 -8.03 -9.65
N PHE A 372 -22.61 -8.80 -9.95
CA PHE A 372 -22.78 -10.07 -10.67
C PHE A 372 -21.91 -11.17 -10.07
N ARG A 373 -22.25 -12.42 -10.39
CA ARG A 373 -21.43 -13.59 -10.05
C ARG A 373 -20.32 -13.73 -11.08
N PRO A 374 -19.03 -13.75 -10.68
CA PRO A 374 -17.92 -14.00 -11.60
C PRO A 374 -18.15 -15.30 -12.38
N MET A 375 -17.85 -15.32 -13.69
CA MET A 375 -18.06 -16.49 -14.53
C MET A 375 -17.35 -17.73 -13.97
N LYS A 376 -16.13 -17.60 -13.47
CA LYS A 376 -15.37 -18.69 -12.83
C LYS A 376 -16.16 -19.36 -11.70
N LEU A 377 -16.99 -18.62 -10.98
CA LEU A 377 -17.71 -19.12 -9.81
C LEU A 377 -19.07 -19.74 -10.16
N THR A 378 -19.55 -19.62 -11.40
CA THR A 378 -20.88 -20.13 -11.80
C THR A 378 -21.00 -21.65 -11.71
N LEU A 379 -19.88 -22.37 -11.81
CA LEU A 379 -19.82 -23.84 -11.70
C LEU A 379 -19.44 -24.33 -10.28
N THR A 380 -19.44 -23.44 -9.30
CA THR A 380 -19.02 -23.74 -7.91
C THR A 380 -20.10 -23.36 -6.92
N GLU A 381 -19.95 -23.74 -5.66
CA GLU A 381 -20.84 -23.30 -4.58
C GLU A 381 -20.44 -21.94 -3.97
N ASN A 382 -19.35 -21.33 -4.42
CA ASN A 382 -18.88 -20.06 -3.89
C ASN A 382 -19.88 -18.93 -4.16
N PRO A 383 -20.42 -18.24 -3.12
CA PRO A 383 -21.45 -17.21 -3.25
C PRO A 383 -20.90 -15.82 -3.58
N GLU A 384 -19.59 -15.68 -3.77
CA GLU A 384 -18.92 -14.38 -3.99
C GLU A 384 -19.50 -13.65 -5.20
N ARG A 385 -19.62 -12.33 -5.04
CA ARG A 385 -20.05 -11.42 -6.11
C ARG A 385 -19.02 -10.36 -6.38
N THR A 386 -18.96 -9.95 -7.64
CA THR A 386 -18.20 -8.77 -8.08
C THR A 386 -19.11 -7.54 -8.03
N LEU A 387 -18.55 -6.42 -7.57
CA LEU A 387 -19.11 -5.08 -7.69
C LEU A 387 -18.29 -4.28 -8.68
N MET A 388 -18.95 -3.63 -9.64
CA MET A 388 -18.34 -2.57 -10.47
C MET A 388 -19.19 -1.32 -10.43
N LYS A 389 -18.52 -0.15 -10.29
CA LYS A 389 -19.16 1.14 -10.12
C LYS A 389 -18.44 2.22 -10.91
N GLN A 390 -19.21 3.06 -11.59
CA GLN A 390 -18.75 4.31 -12.20
C GLN A 390 -19.46 5.51 -11.56
N VAL A 391 -18.67 6.53 -11.26
CA VAL A 391 -19.14 7.84 -10.80
C VAL A 391 -18.96 8.82 -11.95
N VAL A 392 -20.04 9.44 -12.40
CA VAL A 392 -20.08 10.27 -13.61
C VAL A 392 -20.62 11.65 -13.26
N ASP A 393 -19.98 12.71 -13.75
CA ASP A 393 -20.51 14.07 -13.68
C ASP A 393 -21.67 14.22 -14.67
N ALA A 394 -22.84 14.58 -14.15
CA ALA A 394 -24.06 14.68 -14.95
C ALA A 394 -24.02 15.81 -15.98
N ASP A 395 -23.23 16.86 -15.72
CA ASP A 395 -23.17 18.06 -16.56
C ASP A 395 -22.17 17.90 -17.71
N SER A 396 -20.98 17.34 -17.44
CA SER A 396 -19.91 17.18 -18.44
C SER A 396 -19.82 15.77 -19.05
N ASP A 397 -20.57 14.82 -18.53
CA ASP A 397 -20.52 13.39 -18.86
C ASP A 397 -19.15 12.75 -18.55
N ARG A 398 -18.22 13.43 -17.86
CA ARG A 398 -16.92 12.88 -17.49
C ARG A 398 -17.07 11.78 -16.46
N VAL A 399 -16.32 10.70 -16.65
CA VAL A 399 -16.16 9.66 -15.62
C VAL A 399 -15.18 10.18 -14.57
N LEU A 400 -15.70 10.44 -13.36
CA LEU A 400 -14.93 10.97 -12.23
C LEU A 400 -14.23 9.87 -11.45
N GLY A 401 -14.80 8.66 -11.41
CA GLY A 401 -14.25 7.53 -10.70
C GLY A 401 -14.73 6.19 -11.22
N CYS A 402 -13.85 5.18 -11.10
CA CYS A 402 -14.15 3.77 -11.37
C CYS A 402 -13.69 2.93 -10.16
N HIS A 403 -14.58 2.07 -9.69
CA HIS A 403 -14.35 1.25 -8.49
C HIS A 403 -14.79 -0.19 -8.75
N MET A 404 -14.04 -1.13 -8.22
CA MET A 404 -14.34 -2.56 -8.38
C MET A 404 -13.98 -3.33 -7.10
N VAL A 405 -14.81 -4.30 -6.75
CA VAL A 405 -14.49 -5.37 -5.81
C VAL A 405 -14.67 -6.69 -6.54
N GLY A 406 -13.63 -7.49 -6.67
CA GLY A 406 -13.68 -8.77 -7.35
C GLY A 406 -12.32 -9.23 -7.86
N PRO A 407 -12.28 -10.39 -8.53
CA PRO A 407 -11.05 -10.92 -9.11
C PRO A 407 -10.41 -9.92 -10.08
N GLU A 408 -9.08 -9.83 -10.06
CA GLU A 408 -8.27 -8.98 -10.96
C GLU A 408 -8.59 -7.48 -10.91
N ALA A 409 -9.25 -6.98 -9.86
CA ALA A 409 -9.68 -5.59 -9.75
C ALA A 409 -8.52 -4.60 -9.96
N GLY A 410 -7.34 -4.87 -9.40
CA GLY A 410 -6.16 -4.03 -9.57
C GLY A 410 -5.66 -3.94 -11.01
N GLU A 411 -5.68 -5.06 -11.74
CA GLU A 411 -5.24 -5.13 -13.14
C GLU A 411 -6.21 -4.37 -14.06
N ILE A 412 -7.51 -4.51 -13.82
CA ILE A 412 -8.56 -3.84 -14.61
C ILE A 412 -8.51 -2.33 -14.37
N ILE A 413 -8.46 -1.90 -13.12
CA ILE A 413 -8.44 -0.47 -12.76
C ILE A 413 -7.19 0.25 -13.27
N GLN A 414 -6.06 -0.43 -13.37
CA GLN A 414 -4.85 0.17 -13.95
C GLN A 414 -5.09 0.65 -15.40
N GLY A 415 -5.79 -0.12 -16.21
CA GLY A 415 -6.15 0.27 -17.57
C GLY A 415 -7.12 1.46 -17.60
N LEU A 416 -8.14 1.43 -16.75
CA LEU A 416 -9.14 2.50 -16.65
C LEU A 416 -8.55 3.83 -16.16
N ALA A 417 -7.50 3.80 -15.34
CA ALA A 417 -6.81 5.00 -14.89
C ALA A 417 -6.27 5.84 -16.04
N VAL A 418 -5.79 5.19 -17.12
CA VAL A 418 -5.32 5.88 -18.33
C VAL A 418 -6.47 6.61 -19.02
N ALA A 419 -7.62 5.95 -19.14
CA ALA A 419 -8.82 6.52 -19.74
C ALA A 419 -9.34 7.74 -18.94
N LEU A 420 -9.43 7.61 -17.61
CA LEU A 420 -9.87 8.73 -16.76
C LEU A 420 -8.90 9.90 -16.83
N LYS A 421 -7.59 9.63 -16.80
CA LYS A 421 -6.58 10.68 -16.95
C LYS A 421 -6.64 11.40 -18.30
N ALA A 422 -7.03 10.69 -19.35
CA ALA A 422 -7.31 11.27 -20.67
C ALA A 422 -8.63 12.06 -20.75
N GLY A 423 -9.45 12.01 -19.68
CA GLY A 423 -10.72 12.73 -19.60
C GLY A 423 -11.89 12.00 -20.26
N ALA A 424 -11.86 10.66 -20.29
CA ALA A 424 -12.92 9.86 -20.89
C ALA A 424 -14.30 10.17 -20.29
N THR A 425 -15.30 10.26 -21.17
CA THR A 425 -16.71 10.47 -20.83
C THR A 425 -17.45 9.13 -20.74
N LYS A 426 -18.62 9.14 -20.13
CA LYS A 426 -19.51 7.99 -20.09
C LYS A 426 -19.89 7.54 -21.51
N GLN A 427 -20.11 8.49 -22.42
CA GLN A 427 -20.35 8.21 -23.83
C GLN A 427 -19.19 7.41 -24.45
N ILE A 428 -17.92 7.77 -24.19
CA ILE A 428 -16.76 7.01 -24.69
C ILE A 428 -16.77 5.57 -24.17
N PHE A 429 -17.07 5.39 -22.87
CA PHE A 429 -17.22 4.04 -22.31
C PHE A 429 -18.35 3.28 -23.01
N ASP A 430 -19.48 3.91 -23.25
CA ASP A 430 -20.67 3.29 -23.88
C ASP A 430 -20.46 2.93 -25.34
N GLU A 431 -19.62 3.65 -26.05
CA GLU A 431 -19.29 3.41 -27.46
C GLU A 431 -18.12 2.40 -27.61
N THR A 432 -17.41 2.13 -26.52
CA THR A 432 -16.27 1.19 -26.56
C THR A 432 -16.78 -0.25 -26.63
N ILE A 433 -16.25 -1.01 -27.60
CA ILE A 433 -16.55 -2.44 -27.74
C ILE A 433 -15.77 -3.20 -26.65
N GLY A 434 -16.49 -4.00 -25.85
CA GLY A 434 -15.92 -4.82 -24.80
C GLY A 434 -15.16 -6.04 -25.30
N VAL A 435 -14.24 -6.52 -24.51
CA VAL A 435 -13.58 -7.83 -24.71
C VAL A 435 -14.48 -8.92 -24.14
N HIS A 436 -15.06 -9.77 -24.99
CA HIS A 436 -15.98 -10.82 -24.56
C HIS A 436 -15.35 -12.22 -24.63
N PRO A 437 -15.55 -13.09 -23.62
CA PRO A 437 -16.15 -12.79 -22.31
C PRO A 437 -15.08 -12.35 -21.30
N SER A 438 -15.28 -11.23 -20.65
CA SER A 438 -14.41 -10.75 -19.57
C SER A 438 -15.21 -9.98 -18.52
N ALA A 439 -14.72 -9.93 -17.27
CA ALA A 439 -15.34 -9.10 -16.24
C ALA A 439 -15.22 -7.60 -16.58
N ALA A 440 -14.11 -7.18 -17.20
CA ALA A 440 -13.83 -5.79 -17.54
C ALA A 440 -14.86 -5.16 -18.49
N GLU A 441 -15.54 -5.98 -19.33
CA GLU A 441 -16.57 -5.48 -20.26
C GLU A 441 -17.77 -4.85 -19.55
N GLU A 442 -18.03 -5.19 -18.27
CA GLU A 442 -19.08 -4.55 -17.49
C GLU A 442 -18.89 -3.03 -17.41
N PHE A 443 -17.67 -2.53 -17.34
CA PHE A 443 -17.43 -1.09 -17.33
C PHE A 443 -17.88 -0.37 -18.61
N VAL A 444 -17.97 -1.06 -19.73
CA VAL A 444 -18.45 -0.50 -21.01
C VAL A 444 -19.89 -0.91 -21.33
N THR A 445 -20.54 -1.69 -20.47
CA THR A 445 -21.94 -2.13 -20.63
C THR A 445 -22.91 -1.57 -19.58
N LEU A 446 -22.41 -0.84 -18.57
CA LEU A 446 -23.23 -0.15 -17.58
C LEU A 446 -24.06 0.97 -18.27
N ARG A 447 -25.37 0.76 -18.51
CA ARG A 447 -26.23 1.70 -19.25
C ARG A 447 -27.23 2.45 -18.38
N THR A 448 -27.64 1.86 -17.26
CA THR A 448 -28.72 2.40 -16.44
C THR A 448 -28.16 2.95 -15.14
N PRO A 449 -28.35 4.25 -14.85
CA PRO A 449 -27.93 4.78 -13.58
C PRO A 449 -28.78 4.22 -12.42
N VAL A 450 -28.16 4.07 -11.27
CA VAL A 450 -28.86 3.66 -10.05
C VAL A 450 -29.83 4.76 -9.63
N LYS A 451 -31.08 4.37 -9.38
CA LYS A 451 -32.07 5.30 -8.79
C LYS A 451 -31.77 5.45 -7.29
N ARG A 452 -31.55 6.67 -6.85
CA ARG A 452 -31.34 7.03 -5.45
C ARG A 452 -32.39 8.00 -4.97
#